data_43fa5d1d6b4d7d2cd5a28513057c0f4a
#
_entry.id   43fa5d1d6b4d7d2cd5a28513057c0f4a
#
_cell.length_a   1.000
_cell.length_b   1.000
_cell.length_c   1.000
_cell.angle_alpha   90.00
_cell.angle_beta   90.00
_cell.angle_gamma   90.00
#
_symmetry.space_group_name_H-M   'P 1'
#
loop_
_entity.id
_entity.type
_entity.pdbx_description
1 polymer ?
#
loop_
_entity_poly.entity_id
_entity_poly.type
_entity_poly.pdbx_seq_one_letter_code
_entity_poly.pdbx_strand_id
1 'polypeptide(L)'
;MAIADLDKQPDSVSSVLKVFGILQALGEEREIGITELSQRVMMSKSTVYRFLQTMKSLGYVAQEGESEKYSLTLKLFELGARALQNVDLIRDRKSVV
;
A
#
# COMPACT_ATOMS: atom_id res chain seq x y z
N MET A 1 -12.38 2.97 9.82
CA MET A 1 -12.03 1.78 10.62
C MET A 1 -10.54 1.50 10.49
N ALA A 2 -9.91 1.19 11.59
CA ALA A 2 -8.49 0.90 11.58
C ALA A 2 -8.21 -0.47 11.01
N ILE A 3 -7.04 -0.62 10.39
CA ILE A 3 -6.65 -1.90 9.80
C ILE A 3 -6.58 -2.99 10.87
N ALA A 4 -6.11 -2.64 12.07
CA ALA A 4 -6.02 -3.61 13.15
C ALA A 4 -7.38 -4.16 13.55
N ASP A 5 -8.43 -3.34 13.44
CA ASP A 5 -9.78 -3.79 13.74
C ASP A 5 -10.30 -4.74 12.68
N LEU A 6 -9.93 -4.47 11.42
CA LEU A 6 -10.33 -5.35 10.32
C LEU A 6 -9.71 -6.73 10.44
N ASP A 7 -8.51 -6.81 11.01
CA ASP A 7 -7.83 -8.08 11.17
C ASP A 7 -8.59 -9.02 12.10
N LYS A 8 -9.53 -8.50 12.88
CA LYS A 8 -10.36 -9.32 13.76
C LYS A 8 -11.62 -9.83 13.12
N GLN A 9 -11.88 -9.41 11.87
CA GLN A 9 -13.05 -9.88 11.14
C GLN A 9 -12.85 -11.36 10.77
N PRO A 10 -13.91 -12.18 10.85
CA PRO A 10 -13.75 -13.60 10.56
C PRO A 10 -13.26 -13.91 9.16
N ASP A 11 -13.62 -13.07 8.18
CA ASP A 11 -13.26 -13.32 6.80
C ASP A 11 -12.02 -12.56 6.34
N SER A 12 -11.35 -11.83 7.23
CA SER A 12 -10.19 -11.07 6.83
C SER A 12 -8.96 -11.95 6.69
N VAL A 13 -8.09 -11.59 5.77
CA VAL A 13 -6.81 -12.26 5.56
C VAL A 13 -5.72 -11.32 6.07
N SER A 14 -5.02 -11.76 7.10
CA SER A 14 -4.07 -10.90 7.81
C SER A 14 -2.99 -10.34 6.89
N SER A 15 -2.45 -11.16 5.99
CA SER A 15 -1.38 -10.69 5.10
C SER A 15 -1.89 -9.60 4.15
N VAL A 16 -3.13 -9.71 3.70
CA VAL A 16 -3.69 -8.67 2.83
C VAL A 16 -3.81 -7.35 3.58
N LEU A 17 -4.28 -7.41 4.82
CA LEU A 17 -4.39 -6.21 5.63
C LEU A 17 -3.03 -5.56 5.86
N LYS A 18 -2.00 -6.38 6.06
CA LYS A 18 -0.66 -5.87 6.27
C LYS A 18 -0.14 -5.18 5.01
N VAL A 19 -0.40 -5.76 3.84
CA VAL A 19 0.02 -5.15 2.58
C VAL A 19 -0.62 -3.77 2.43
N PHE A 20 -1.91 -3.67 2.67
CA PHE A 20 -2.59 -2.38 2.52
C PHE A 20 -2.15 -1.38 3.58
N GLY A 21 -1.82 -1.85 4.77
CA GLY A 21 -1.24 -0.97 5.78
C GLY A 21 0.07 -0.37 5.33
N ILE A 22 0.92 -1.20 4.71
CA ILE A 22 2.19 -0.72 4.18
C ILE A 22 1.97 0.25 3.02
N LEU A 23 1.04 -0.06 2.13
CA LEU A 23 0.72 0.83 1.02
C LEU A 23 0.26 2.19 1.50
N GLN A 24 -0.61 2.21 2.51
CA GLN A 24 -1.10 3.47 3.04
C GLN A 24 0.01 4.30 3.66
N ALA A 25 0.89 3.65 4.40
CA ALA A 25 2.03 4.34 5.01
C ALA A 25 2.96 4.91 3.95
N LEU A 26 3.22 4.13 2.90
CA LEU A 26 4.05 4.61 1.80
C LEU A 26 3.39 5.77 1.06
N GLY A 27 2.07 5.76 0.98
CA GLY A 27 1.35 6.83 0.32
C GLY A 27 1.37 8.14 1.09
N GLU A 28 1.62 8.10 2.39
CA GLU A 28 1.66 9.30 3.21
C GLU A 28 2.99 10.03 3.09
N GLU A 29 4.02 9.34 2.64
CA GLU A 29 5.36 9.90 2.51
C GLU A 29 5.84 9.75 1.09
N ARG A 30 6.69 10.68 0.67
CA ARG A 30 7.30 10.55 -0.63
C ARG A 30 8.22 9.35 -0.68
N GLU A 31 8.95 9.14 0.38
CA GLU A 31 9.78 7.96 0.55
C GLU A 31 10.00 7.73 2.04
N ILE A 32 10.26 6.50 2.42
CA ILE A 32 10.35 6.15 3.83
C ILE A 32 11.29 4.96 4.00
N GLY A 33 12.14 5.01 5.03
CA GLY A 33 13.03 3.91 5.34
C GLY A 33 12.32 2.79 6.08
N ILE A 34 12.96 1.62 6.07
CA ILE A 34 12.30 0.44 6.64
C ILE A 34 12.09 0.55 8.14
N THR A 35 13.00 1.23 8.86
CA THR A 35 12.86 1.38 10.30
C THR A 35 11.62 2.18 10.65
N GLU A 36 11.48 3.33 10.00
CA GLU A 36 10.32 4.17 10.25
C GLU A 36 9.04 3.50 9.79
N LEU A 37 9.09 2.84 8.65
CA LEU A 37 7.92 2.15 8.11
C LEU A 37 7.46 1.05 9.08
N SER A 38 8.40 0.25 9.58
CA SER A 38 8.04 -0.83 10.48
C SER A 38 7.41 -0.31 11.77
N GLN A 39 7.91 0.81 12.27
CA GLN A 39 7.31 1.43 13.45
C GLN A 39 5.92 1.95 13.16
N ARG A 40 5.73 2.54 11.99
CA ARG A 40 4.44 3.12 11.64
C ARG A 40 3.36 2.07 11.46
N VAL A 41 3.71 0.93 10.88
CA VAL A 41 2.73 -0.14 10.67
C VAL A 41 2.74 -1.17 11.80
N MET A 42 3.61 -0.98 12.80
CA MET A 42 3.67 -1.81 13.99
C MET A 42 3.96 -3.28 13.66
N MET A 43 4.93 -3.48 12.80
CA MET A 43 5.40 -4.80 12.42
C MET A 43 6.92 -4.86 12.53
N SER A 44 7.46 -6.07 12.63
CA SER A 44 8.91 -6.23 12.68
C SER A 44 9.53 -5.84 11.34
N LYS A 45 10.78 -5.41 11.38
CA LYS A 45 11.50 -5.05 10.15
C LYS A 45 11.58 -6.23 9.18
N SER A 46 11.81 -7.43 9.71
CA SER A 46 11.94 -8.59 8.85
C SER A 46 10.63 -8.89 8.12
N THR A 47 9.51 -8.73 8.80
CA THR A 47 8.21 -8.92 8.18
C THR A 47 7.97 -7.87 7.10
N VAL A 48 8.20 -6.60 7.45
CA VAL A 48 8.01 -5.51 6.49
C VAL A 48 8.93 -5.70 5.28
N TYR A 49 10.18 -6.11 5.53
CA TYR A 49 11.12 -6.35 4.44
C TYR A 49 10.59 -7.38 3.46
N ARG A 50 10.05 -8.48 3.98
CA ARG A 50 9.52 -9.54 3.12
C ARG A 50 8.37 -9.03 2.26
N PHE A 51 7.46 -8.27 2.86
CA PHE A 51 6.37 -7.70 2.09
C PHE A 51 6.87 -6.72 1.05
N LEU A 52 7.83 -5.87 1.42
CA LEU A 52 8.36 -4.90 0.47
C LEU A 52 9.07 -5.57 -0.69
N GLN A 53 9.79 -6.66 -0.43
CA GLN A 53 10.46 -7.37 -1.51
C GLN A 53 9.45 -7.92 -2.51
N THR A 54 8.36 -8.48 -2.03
CA THR A 54 7.31 -8.99 -2.90
C THR A 54 6.66 -7.84 -3.69
N MET A 55 6.32 -6.77 -3.01
CA MET A 55 5.68 -5.62 -3.67
C MET A 55 6.63 -4.99 -4.69
N LYS A 56 7.92 -5.00 -4.41
CA LYS A 56 8.92 -4.49 -5.33
C LYS A 56 9.02 -5.39 -6.55
N SER A 57 8.98 -6.70 -6.37
CA SER A 57 9.04 -7.62 -7.50
C SER A 57 7.79 -7.51 -8.38
N LEU A 58 6.67 -7.12 -7.80
CA LEU A 58 5.44 -6.89 -8.56
C LEU A 58 5.44 -5.53 -9.26
N GLY A 59 6.37 -4.66 -8.90
CA GLY A 59 6.51 -3.37 -9.55
C GLY A 59 5.79 -2.22 -8.88
N TYR A 60 5.17 -2.44 -7.71
CA TYR A 60 4.42 -1.39 -7.05
C TYR A 60 5.25 -0.55 -6.08
N VAL A 61 6.41 -1.05 -5.70
CA VAL A 61 7.30 -0.37 -4.77
C VAL A 61 8.68 -0.28 -5.40
N ALA A 62 9.36 0.84 -5.20
CA ALA A 62 10.72 1.04 -5.64
C ALA A 62 11.57 1.38 -4.43
N GLN A 63 12.85 1.05 -4.51
CA GLN A 63 13.80 1.38 -3.47
C GLN A 63 14.89 2.26 -4.05
N GLU A 64 15.11 3.39 -3.43
CA GLU A 64 16.18 4.30 -3.83
C GLU A 64 17.52 3.69 -3.44
N GLY A 65 18.43 3.55 -4.40
CA GLY A 65 19.65 2.79 -4.19
C GLY A 65 20.55 3.33 -3.10
N GLU A 66 20.73 4.63 -3.05
CA GLU A 66 21.66 5.21 -2.09
C GLU A 66 21.06 5.39 -0.71
N SER A 67 19.84 5.88 -0.65
CA SER A 67 19.18 6.12 0.62
C SER A 67 18.50 4.88 1.16
N GLU A 68 18.28 3.88 0.32
CA GLU A 68 17.58 2.64 0.66
C GLU A 68 16.16 2.88 1.13
N LYS A 69 15.59 4.03 0.79
CA LYS A 69 14.23 4.33 1.14
C LYS A 69 13.27 3.79 0.09
N TYR A 70 12.08 3.48 0.54
CA TYR A 70 11.04 2.89 -0.32
C TYR A 70 10.01 3.92 -0.70
N SER A 71 9.45 3.76 -1.88
CA SER A 71 8.40 4.66 -2.37
C SER A 71 7.45 3.87 -3.26
N LEU A 72 6.25 4.39 -3.43
CA LEU A 72 5.30 3.82 -4.38
C LEU A 72 5.68 4.20 -5.79
N THR A 73 5.34 3.33 -6.74
CA THR A 73 5.61 3.58 -8.15
C THR A 73 4.35 4.05 -8.87
N LEU A 74 4.52 4.47 -10.11
CA LEU A 74 3.39 4.87 -10.93
C LEU A 74 2.48 3.72 -11.30
N LYS A 75 2.93 2.48 -11.11
CA LYS A 75 2.10 1.32 -11.43
C LYS A 75 0.81 1.31 -10.64
N LEU A 76 0.88 1.74 -9.39
CA LEU A 76 -0.33 1.82 -8.58
C LEU A 76 -1.27 2.89 -9.10
N PHE A 77 -0.71 4.01 -9.55
CA PHE A 77 -1.51 5.06 -10.18
C PHE A 77 -2.19 4.53 -11.45
N GLU A 78 -1.46 3.77 -12.25
CA GLU A 78 -2.02 3.21 -13.48
C GLU A 78 -3.19 2.28 -13.16
N LEU A 79 -3.06 1.50 -12.12
CA LEU A 79 -4.16 0.62 -11.71
C LEU A 79 -5.37 1.43 -11.29
N GLY A 80 -5.16 2.48 -10.52
CA GLY A 80 -6.24 3.36 -10.10
C GLY A 80 -6.89 4.06 -11.29
N ALA A 81 -6.08 4.47 -12.26
CA ALA A 81 -6.60 5.13 -13.46
C ALA A 81 -7.51 4.21 -14.25
N ARG A 82 -7.15 2.93 -14.33
CA ARG A 82 -8.02 1.96 -15.00
C ARG A 82 -9.36 1.84 -14.29
N ALA A 83 -9.35 1.85 -12.98
CA ALA A 83 -10.59 1.78 -12.22
C ALA A 83 -11.48 2.98 -12.54
N LEU A 84 -10.88 4.16 -12.69
CA LEU A 84 -11.65 5.34 -13.04
C LEU A 84 -12.25 5.24 -14.43
N GLN A 85 -11.54 4.60 -15.36
CA GLN A 85 -12.07 4.42 -16.72
C GLN A 85 -13.24 3.46 -16.72
N ASN A 86 -13.19 2.44 -15.89
CA ASN A 86 -14.24 1.43 -15.83
C ASN A 86 -15.46 1.91 -15.10
N VAL A 87 -15.27 2.81 -14.13
CA VAL A 87 -16.37 3.40 -13.39
C VAL A 87 -16.64 4.77 -14.00
N ASP A 88 -17.80 4.93 -14.61
CA ASP A 88 -18.12 6.17 -15.28
C ASP A 88 -18.53 7.22 -14.26
N LEU A 89 -17.54 7.76 -13.60
CA LEU A 89 -17.78 8.73 -12.52
C LEU A 89 -18.39 10.02 -13.03
N ILE A 90 -18.10 10.36 -14.27
CA ILE A 90 -18.57 11.64 -14.82
C ILE A 90 -20.04 11.57 -15.16
N ARG A 91 -20.47 10.48 -15.81
CA ARG A 91 -21.87 10.35 -16.18
C ARG A 91 -22.75 9.92 -15.04
N ASP A 92 -22.27 9.03 -14.23
CA ASP A 92 -23.06 8.49 -13.14
C ASP A 92 -22.60 9.08 -11.83
N ARG A 93 -23.07 10.24 -11.56
CA ARG A 93 -22.68 10.93 -10.35
C ARG A 93 -23.21 10.28 -9.10
N LYS A 94 -24.20 9.43 -9.24
CA LYS A 94 -24.74 8.73 -8.08
C LYS A 94 -23.75 7.76 -7.50
N SER A 95 -22.92 7.18 -8.33
CA SER A 95 -21.91 6.23 -7.86
C SER A 95 -20.71 6.93 -7.28
N VAL A 96 -20.56 8.21 -7.56
CA VAL A 96 -19.41 8.98 -7.07
C VAL A 96 -19.60 9.38 -5.63
N VAL A 97 -20.79 9.66 -5.26
CA VAL A 97 -21.11 10.23 -3.97
C VAL A 97 -20.88 9.28 -2.82
#